data_1e3eab209698d5e4d4ea56cf24c0be28
#
_entry.id   1e3eab209698d5e4d4ea56cf24c0be28
#
_cell.length_a   1.000
_cell.length_b   1.000
_cell.length_c   1.000
_cell.angle_alpha   90.00
_cell.angle_beta   90.00
_cell.angle_gamma   90.00
#
_symmetry.space_group_name_H-M   'P 1'
#
loop_
_entity.id
_entity.type
_entity.pdbx_description
1 polymer ?
#
loop_
_entity_poly.entity_id
_entity_poly.type
_entity_poly.pdbx_seq_one_letter_code
_entity_poly.pdbx_strand_id
1 'polypeptide(L)'
;MAQRILEYGTLPRVTSTGGTRLYLIRHGETPRRGYCNGHLDETLTANGISEIEAVADRLKGAGIAAVYASDLRRAIQSAEILGLILNSQPIILPPLREKCFGQWEGLSQAEIQERFPSEWEQWVLNPGDAKPTGGESCREMASRVLPVIEQIVKRHLGERVAIVAHGGVNRVILCHALGLDLRYMERLAQRHAALNIIEYFDEDVSVRLVNG
;
A
#
# COMPACT_ATOMS: atom_id res chain seq x y z
N MET A 1 44.95 -19.48 5.94
CA MET A 1 43.68 -19.08 6.57
C MET A 1 42.57 -19.34 5.53
N ALA A 2 41.84 -20.44 5.67
CA ALA A 2 40.77 -20.81 4.74
C ALA A 2 39.49 -20.04 5.14
N GLN A 3 38.98 -19.24 4.22
CA GLN A 3 37.71 -18.57 4.34
C GLN A 3 36.59 -19.64 4.35
N ARG A 4 35.90 -19.81 5.47
CA ARG A 4 34.62 -20.55 5.52
C ARG A 4 33.60 -19.83 4.67
N ILE A 5 33.30 -20.35 3.50
CA ILE A 5 32.08 -20.01 2.77
C ILE A 5 30.93 -20.59 3.61
N LEU A 6 30.12 -19.73 4.20
CA LEU A 6 28.86 -20.14 4.79
C LEU A 6 27.98 -20.64 3.63
N GLU A 7 27.79 -21.95 3.58
CA GLU A 7 26.74 -22.54 2.74
C GLU A 7 25.39 -22.02 3.28
N TYR A 8 24.80 -21.12 2.54
CA TYR A 8 23.38 -20.76 2.75
C TYR A 8 22.57 -22.02 2.42
N GLY A 9 22.26 -22.80 3.43
CA GLY A 9 21.30 -23.89 3.32
C GLY A 9 20.04 -23.34 2.69
N THR A 10 19.49 -24.04 1.73
CA THR A 10 18.19 -23.75 1.14
C THR A 10 17.18 -23.63 2.29
N LEU A 11 16.73 -22.41 2.56
CA LEU A 11 15.62 -22.18 3.48
C LEU A 11 14.46 -23.10 3.04
N PRO A 12 13.80 -23.82 3.95
CA PRO A 12 12.71 -24.69 3.57
C PRO A 12 11.68 -23.86 2.80
N ARG A 13 11.32 -24.30 1.59
CA ARG A 13 10.19 -23.72 0.88
C ARG A 13 8.99 -23.90 1.78
N VAL A 14 8.36 -22.78 2.19
CA VAL A 14 7.08 -22.82 2.89
C VAL A 14 6.07 -23.51 1.95
N THR A 15 5.83 -24.79 2.19
CA THR A 15 4.88 -25.63 1.46
C THR A 15 3.54 -25.65 2.17
N SER A 16 3.15 -24.57 2.87
CA SER A 16 1.82 -24.52 3.47
C SER A 16 0.78 -24.30 2.34
N THR A 17 0.01 -25.34 2.08
CA THR A 17 -1.18 -25.28 1.22
C THR A 17 -2.27 -24.57 1.98
N GLY A 18 -2.45 -23.25 1.78
CA GLY A 18 -3.59 -22.55 2.40
C GLY A 18 -3.37 -21.08 2.79
N GLY A 19 -2.27 -20.45 2.39
CA GLY A 19 -2.04 -19.03 2.69
C GLY A 19 -2.90 -18.08 1.86
N THR A 20 -3.19 -16.88 2.39
CA THR A 20 -3.86 -15.81 1.65
C THR A 20 -2.86 -15.07 0.76
N ARG A 21 -3.13 -14.96 -0.54
CA ARG A 21 -2.35 -14.12 -1.45
C ARG A 21 -3.01 -12.77 -1.61
N LEU A 22 -2.31 -11.73 -1.19
CA LEU A 22 -2.73 -10.35 -1.27
C LEU A 22 -2.08 -9.66 -2.48
N TYR A 23 -2.89 -9.13 -3.38
CA TYR A 23 -2.50 -8.21 -4.46
C TYR A 23 -2.77 -6.79 -3.97
N LEU A 24 -1.72 -6.09 -3.54
CA LEU A 24 -1.82 -4.75 -2.98
C LEU A 24 -1.49 -3.73 -4.06
N ILE A 25 -2.46 -2.89 -4.43
CA ILE A 25 -2.39 -2.01 -5.58
C ILE A 25 -2.49 -0.56 -5.11
N ARG A 26 -1.62 0.31 -5.59
CA ARG A 26 -1.81 1.76 -5.45
C ARG A 26 -2.81 2.22 -6.51
N HIS A 27 -3.71 3.14 -6.16
CA HIS A 27 -4.60 3.80 -7.13
C HIS A 27 -3.84 4.36 -8.34
N GLY A 28 -4.50 4.52 -9.48
CA GLY A 28 -3.96 5.14 -10.68
C GLY A 28 -3.62 6.63 -10.50
N GLU A 29 -3.00 7.23 -11.51
CA GLU A 29 -2.58 8.63 -11.48
C GLU A 29 -3.75 9.59 -11.22
N THR A 30 -3.44 10.65 -10.41
CA THR A 30 -4.33 11.78 -10.13
C THR A 30 -3.68 13.09 -10.60
N PRO A 31 -4.45 14.20 -10.80
CA PRO A 31 -3.91 15.44 -11.37
C PRO A 31 -2.75 16.05 -10.59
N ARG A 32 -2.75 15.97 -9.26
CA ARG A 32 -1.75 16.63 -8.40
C ARG A 32 -0.56 15.73 -8.05
N ARG A 33 0.26 15.39 -9.05
CA ARG A 33 1.52 14.66 -8.80
C ARG A 33 2.50 15.52 -7.97
N GLY A 34 3.11 14.91 -6.96
CA GLY A 34 4.14 15.58 -6.14
C GLY A 34 3.60 16.47 -5.03
N TYR A 35 2.30 16.43 -4.79
CA TYR A 35 1.64 17.13 -3.68
C TYR A 35 1.21 16.13 -2.60
N CYS A 36 1.04 16.60 -1.38
CA CYS A 36 0.48 15.81 -0.28
C CYS A 36 -1.04 15.72 -0.45
N ASN A 37 -1.51 14.69 -1.15
CA ASN A 37 -2.93 14.52 -1.49
C ASN A 37 -3.65 13.54 -0.54
N GLY A 38 -3.28 13.49 0.73
CA GLY A 38 -3.79 12.51 1.70
C GLY A 38 -5.30 12.29 1.61
N HIS A 39 -6.07 13.13 2.26
CA HIS A 39 -7.53 13.06 2.27
C HIS A 39 -8.21 13.94 1.20
N LEU A 40 -7.46 14.67 0.38
CA LEU A 40 -8.04 15.35 -0.78
C LEU A 40 -8.66 14.31 -1.72
N ASP A 41 -9.93 14.53 -2.07
CA ASP A 41 -10.73 13.52 -2.77
C ASP A 41 -10.71 13.75 -4.29
N GLU A 42 -9.56 13.49 -4.90
CA GLU A 42 -9.34 13.61 -6.34
C GLU A 42 -9.79 12.35 -7.11
N THR A 43 -10.15 12.56 -8.38
CA THR A 43 -10.43 11.48 -9.34
C THR A 43 -9.19 11.09 -10.13
N LEU A 44 -9.25 9.94 -10.82
CA LEU A 44 -8.20 9.51 -11.73
C LEU A 44 -8.09 10.44 -12.96
N THR A 45 -6.88 10.58 -13.51
CA THR A 45 -6.67 11.07 -14.86
C THR A 45 -6.98 9.99 -15.89
N ALA A 46 -7.08 10.36 -17.19
CA ALA A 46 -7.18 9.37 -18.27
C ALA A 46 -6.00 8.38 -18.26
N ASN A 47 -4.79 8.88 -17.97
CA ASN A 47 -3.62 8.01 -17.79
C ASN A 47 -3.78 7.07 -16.61
N GLY A 48 -4.28 7.56 -15.47
CA GLY A 48 -4.53 6.75 -14.28
C GLY A 48 -5.56 5.63 -14.52
N ILE A 49 -6.57 5.88 -15.35
CA ILE A 49 -7.53 4.85 -15.79
C ILE A 49 -6.79 3.77 -16.58
N SER A 50 -6.01 4.13 -17.60
CA SER A 50 -5.25 3.20 -18.43
C SER A 50 -4.22 2.40 -17.63
N GLU A 51 -3.56 3.03 -16.63
CA GLU A 51 -2.65 2.35 -15.72
C GLU A 51 -3.35 1.22 -14.94
N ILE A 52 -4.56 1.47 -14.43
CA ILE A 52 -5.34 0.47 -13.68
C ILE A 52 -5.90 -0.61 -14.59
N GLU A 53 -6.35 -0.27 -15.80
CA GLU A 53 -6.76 -1.26 -16.81
C GLU A 53 -5.62 -2.25 -17.11
N ALA A 54 -4.40 -1.77 -17.27
CA ALA A 54 -3.23 -2.61 -17.48
C ALA A 54 -2.95 -3.55 -16.29
N VAL A 55 -3.11 -3.07 -15.05
CA VAL A 55 -3.00 -3.93 -13.85
C VAL A 55 -4.12 -4.97 -13.83
N ALA A 56 -5.35 -4.58 -14.13
CA ALA A 56 -6.48 -5.48 -14.16
C ALA A 56 -6.30 -6.60 -15.20
N ASP A 57 -5.77 -6.26 -16.38
CA ASP A 57 -5.45 -7.24 -17.42
C ASP A 57 -4.38 -8.25 -16.97
N ARG A 58 -3.37 -7.82 -16.22
CA ARG A 58 -2.36 -8.71 -15.62
C ARG A 58 -2.97 -9.66 -14.58
N LEU A 59 -4.07 -9.27 -13.95
CA LEU A 59 -4.76 -10.07 -12.91
C LEU A 59 -5.89 -10.94 -13.48
N LYS A 60 -6.21 -10.86 -14.77
CA LYS A 60 -7.16 -11.77 -15.42
C LYS A 60 -6.75 -13.22 -15.21
N GLY A 61 -7.70 -14.04 -14.80
CA GLY A 61 -7.47 -15.46 -14.51
C GLY A 61 -6.69 -15.74 -13.23
N ALA A 62 -6.32 -14.71 -12.46
CA ALA A 62 -5.65 -14.90 -11.17
C ALA A 62 -6.56 -15.53 -10.10
N GLY A 63 -7.88 -15.61 -10.33
CA GLY A 63 -8.82 -16.19 -9.36
C GLY A 63 -8.96 -15.32 -8.11
N ILE A 64 -9.13 -14.00 -8.29
CA ILE A 64 -9.36 -13.04 -7.20
C ILE A 64 -10.76 -13.27 -6.62
N ALA A 65 -10.84 -13.62 -5.34
CA ALA A 65 -12.10 -13.88 -4.64
C ALA A 65 -12.83 -12.60 -4.19
N ALA A 66 -12.07 -11.53 -3.88
CA ALA A 66 -12.62 -10.26 -3.43
C ALA A 66 -11.70 -9.08 -3.81
N VAL A 67 -12.32 -7.91 -4.02
CA VAL A 67 -11.64 -6.63 -4.20
C VAL A 67 -12.03 -5.69 -3.07
N TYR A 68 -11.06 -5.19 -2.32
CA TYR A 68 -11.24 -4.20 -1.27
C TYR A 68 -10.68 -2.87 -1.70
N ALA A 69 -11.23 -1.76 -1.21
CA ALA A 69 -10.68 -0.43 -1.52
C ALA A 69 -10.86 0.56 -0.37
N SER A 70 -9.98 1.56 -0.34
CA SER A 70 -10.22 2.82 0.38
C SER A 70 -11.45 3.53 -0.18
N ASP A 71 -12.09 4.34 0.65
CA ASP A 71 -13.27 5.14 0.29
C ASP A 71 -12.95 6.49 -0.37
N LEU A 72 -11.69 6.79 -0.69
CA LEU A 72 -11.33 7.96 -1.49
C LEU A 72 -11.57 7.69 -2.97
N ARG A 73 -12.11 8.67 -3.72
CA ARG A 73 -12.56 8.53 -5.12
C ARG A 73 -11.55 7.86 -6.02
N ARG A 74 -10.28 8.25 -5.97
CA ARG A 74 -9.20 7.65 -6.77
C ARG A 74 -9.04 6.14 -6.52
N ALA A 75 -9.25 5.69 -5.29
CA ALA A 75 -9.18 4.27 -4.94
C ALA A 75 -10.46 3.54 -5.34
N ILE A 76 -11.64 4.16 -5.13
CA ILE A 76 -12.93 3.61 -5.57
C ILE A 76 -12.92 3.41 -7.09
N GLN A 77 -12.60 4.43 -7.88
CA GLN A 77 -12.54 4.34 -9.35
C GLN A 77 -11.56 3.26 -9.81
N SER A 78 -10.39 3.18 -9.19
CA SER A 78 -9.42 2.12 -9.49
C SER A 78 -9.99 0.72 -9.18
N ALA A 79 -10.69 0.58 -8.05
CA ALA A 79 -11.29 -0.71 -7.66
C ALA A 79 -12.48 -1.08 -8.54
N GLU A 80 -13.28 -0.11 -8.99
CA GLU A 80 -14.39 -0.33 -9.93
C GLU A 80 -13.88 -0.86 -11.27
N ILE A 81 -12.80 -0.28 -11.82
CA ILE A 81 -12.16 -0.76 -13.05
C ILE A 81 -11.67 -2.21 -12.87
N LEU A 82 -10.96 -2.48 -11.77
CA LEU A 82 -10.55 -3.85 -11.42
C LEU A 82 -11.75 -4.78 -11.29
N GLY A 83 -12.79 -4.34 -10.58
CA GLY A 83 -14.00 -5.12 -10.33
C GLY A 83 -14.75 -5.50 -11.60
N LEU A 84 -14.85 -4.59 -12.57
CA LEU A 84 -15.44 -4.86 -13.88
C LEU A 84 -14.70 -6.00 -14.62
N ILE A 85 -13.36 -5.94 -14.61
CA ILE A 85 -12.51 -6.90 -15.34
C ILE A 85 -12.45 -8.26 -14.61
N LEU A 86 -12.46 -8.24 -13.28
CA LEU A 86 -12.35 -9.43 -12.44
C LEU A 86 -13.71 -10.01 -12.02
N ASN A 87 -14.81 -9.39 -12.44
CA ASN A 87 -16.18 -9.75 -12.08
C ASN A 87 -16.40 -9.81 -10.55
N SER A 88 -15.96 -8.79 -9.84
CA SER A 88 -16.03 -8.66 -8.38
C SER A 88 -16.43 -7.25 -7.96
N GLN A 89 -17.48 -7.11 -7.15
CA GLN A 89 -17.87 -5.79 -6.62
C GLN A 89 -16.90 -5.36 -5.51
N PRO A 90 -16.33 -4.12 -5.56
CA PRO A 90 -15.43 -3.64 -4.52
C PRO A 90 -16.13 -3.46 -3.17
N ILE A 91 -15.45 -3.88 -2.11
CA ILE A 91 -15.84 -3.67 -0.72
C ILE A 91 -15.06 -2.48 -0.17
N ILE A 92 -15.78 -1.42 0.21
CA ILE A 92 -15.17 -0.15 0.61
C ILE A 92 -14.88 -0.15 2.12
N LEU A 93 -13.63 0.15 2.46
CA LEU A 93 -13.11 0.16 3.83
C LEU A 93 -12.42 1.50 4.16
N PRO A 94 -13.08 2.42 4.89
CA PRO A 94 -12.49 3.71 5.27
C PRO A 94 -11.14 3.63 5.99
N PRO A 95 -10.84 2.60 6.80
CA PRO A 95 -9.51 2.47 7.42
C PRO A 95 -8.35 2.32 6.42
N LEU A 96 -8.62 2.07 5.14
CA LEU A 96 -7.59 2.03 4.07
C LEU A 96 -7.31 3.40 3.44
N ARG A 97 -7.87 4.51 3.95
CA ARG A 97 -7.54 5.87 3.51
C ARG A 97 -6.04 6.13 3.59
N GLU A 98 -5.57 7.00 2.70
CA GLU A 98 -4.20 7.53 2.76
C GLU A 98 -3.96 8.26 4.09
N LYS A 99 -2.70 8.54 4.39
CA LYS A 99 -2.30 9.36 5.51
C LYS A 99 -3.01 10.71 5.47
N CYS A 100 -3.58 11.11 6.61
CA CYS A 100 -4.04 12.49 6.78
C CYS A 100 -2.85 13.42 6.93
N PHE A 101 -2.68 14.35 6.01
CA PHE A 101 -1.59 15.33 6.06
C PHE A 101 -1.95 16.63 6.78
N GLY A 102 -3.17 16.79 7.30
CA GLY A 102 -3.58 17.97 8.06
C GLY A 102 -3.30 19.26 7.30
N GLN A 103 -2.53 20.18 7.90
CA GLN A 103 -2.20 21.47 7.26
C GLN A 103 -1.29 21.35 6.02
N TRP A 104 -0.72 20.17 5.75
CA TRP A 104 0.09 19.93 4.55
C TRP A 104 -0.74 19.44 3.36
N GLU A 105 -2.05 19.20 3.54
CA GLU A 105 -2.94 18.77 2.45
C GLU A 105 -2.88 19.74 1.27
N GLY A 106 -2.61 19.21 0.08
CA GLY A 106 -2.53 19.99 -1.16
C GLY A 106 -1.26 20.82 -1.35
N LEU A 107 -0.28 20.72 -0.46
CA LEU A 107 1.01 21.40 -0.59
C LEU A 107 2.07 20.51 -1.24
N SER A 108 2.95 21.14 -2.00
CA SER A 108 4.20 20.55 -2.47
C SER A 108 5.22 20.47 -1.34
N GLN A 109 6.27 19.65 -1.52
CA GLN A 109 7.36 19.57 -0.57
C GLN A 109 8.04 20.94 -0.33
N ALA A 110 8.25 21.74 -1.38
CA ALA A 110 8.84 23.06 -1.28
C ALA A 110 8.01 24.01 -0.42
N GLU A 111 6.68 24.03 -0.64
CA GLU A 111 5.76 24.84 0.16
C GLU A 111 5.70 24.39 1.62
N ILE A 112 5.80 23.08 1.90
CA ILE A 112 5.87 22.56 3.27
C ILE A 112 7.16 23.03 3.95
N GLN A 113 8.31 22.93 3.28
CA GLN A 113 9.60 23.37 3.82
C GLN A 113 9.61 24.88 4.14
N GLU A 114 8.99 25.68 3.29
CA GLU A 114 8.89 27.14 3.47
C GLU A 114 7.93 27.49 4.61
N ARG A 115 6.73 26.88 4.64
CA ARG A 115 5.66 27.28 5.56
C ARG A 115 5.71 26.60 6.91
N PHE A 116 6.29 25.39 6.98
CA PHE A 116 6.35 24.54 8.17
C PHE A 116 7.76 23.96 8.43
N PRO A 117 8.83 24.81 8.46
CA PRO A 117 10.21 24.33 8.51
C PRO A 117 10.50 23.40 9.70
N SER A 118 9.99 23.72 10.88
CA SER A 118 10.21 22.92 12.10
C SER A 118 9.49 21.55 12.03
N GLU A 119 8.26 21.51 11.51
CA GLU A 119 7.54 20.23 11.33
C GLU A 119 8.23 19.37 10.26
N TRP A 120 8.72 20.00 9.18
CA TRP A 120 9.46 19.31 8.14
C TRP A 120 10.76 18.69 8.67
N GLU A 121 11.52 19.43 9.48
CA GLU A 121 12.72 18.91 10.12
C GLU A 121 12.43 17.69 10.99
N GLN A 122 11.38 17.75 11.82
CA GLN A 122 10.92 16.62 12.63
C GLN A 122 10.50 15.42 11.76
N TRP A 123 9.82 15.67 10.66
CA TRP A 123 9.45 14.62 9.70
C TRP A 123 10.68 13.92 9.09
N VAL A 124 11.70 14.66 8.71
CA VAL A 124 12.94 14.11 8.14
C VAL A 124 13.70 13.28 9.19
N LEU A 125 13.76 13.77 10.44
CA LEU A 125 14.47 13.11 11.53
C LEU A 125 13.72 11.86 12.05
N ASN A 126 12.40 11.90 12.07
CA ASN A 126 11.56 10.82 12.62
C ASN A 126 10.31 10.56 11.78
N PRO A 127 10.45 10.03 10.56
CA PRO A 127 9.35 9.88 9.60
C PRO A 127 8.24 8.92 10.06
N GLY A 128 8.53 8.04 11.02
CA GLY A 128 7.55 7.10 11.58
C GLY A 128 6.55 7.75 12.54
N ASP A 129 7.03 8.67 13.37
CA ASP A 129 6.25 9.25 14.48
C ASP A 129 5.89 10.72 14.28
N ALA A 130 6.66 11.47 13.49
CA ALA A 130 6.35 12.85 13.18
C ALA A 130 5.05 12.97 12.37
N LYS A 131 4.27 14.00 12.68
CA LYS A 131 3.01 14.28 11.99
C LYS A 131 2.81 15.77 11.75
N PRO A 132 2.19 16.15 10.62
CA PRO A 132 1.74 17.52 10.41
C PRO A 132 0.67 17.91 11.43
N THR A 133 0.60 19.19 11.75
CA THR A 133 -0.48 19.71 12.59
C THR A 133 -1.86 19.37 11.99
N GLY A 134 -2.73 18.77 12.79
CA GLY A 134 -4.06 18.29 12.36
C GLY A 134 -4.03 17.01 11.50
N GLY A 135 -2.86 16.43 11.26
CA GLY A 135 -2.68 15.17 10.53
C GLY A 135 -2.42 13.96 11.43
N GLU A 136 -2.02 12.84 10.82
CA GLU A 136 -1.61 11.63 11.52
C GLU A 136 -0.16 11.26 11.25
N SER A 137 0.48 10.53 12.18
CA SER A 137 1.80 9.90 11.97
C SER A 137 1.67 8.62 11.15
N CYS A 138 2.81 8.09 10.65
CA CYS A 138 2.78 6.79 9.98
C CYS A 138 2.42 5.66 10.95
N ARG A 139 2.77 5.79 12.23
CA ARG A 139 2.40 4.83 13.27
C ARG A 139 0.90 4.87 13.60
N GLU A 140 0.29 6.06 13.65
CA GLU A 140 -1.16 6.20 13.80
C GLU A 140 -1.89 5.59 12.59
N MET A 141 -1.41 5.84 11.36
CA MET A 141 -1.93 5.19 10.15
C MET A 141 -1.81 3.66 10.23
N ALA A 142 -0.66 3.13 10.65
CA ALA A 142 -0.46 1.70 10.82
C ALA A 142 -1.46 1.08 11.81
N SER A 143 -1.76 1.77 12.90
CA SER A 143 -2.70 1.30 13.93
C SER A 143 -4.14 1.14 13.41
N ARG A 144 -4.56 1.85 12.36
CA ARG A 144 -5.88 1.66 11.73
C ARG A 144 -5.85 0.70 10.53
N VAL A 145 -4.72 0.62 9.82
CA VAL A 145 -4.59 -0.19 8.61
C VAL A 145 -4.34 -1.66 8.93
N LEU A 146 -3.36 -1.96 9.79
CA LEU A 146 -2.90 -3.34 10.01
C LEU A 146 -3.97 -4.26 10.57
N PRO A 147 -4.82 -3.86 11.54
CA PRO A 147 -5.92 -4.73 12.00
C PRO A 147 -6.90 -5.11 10.89
N VAL A 148 -7.14 -4.22 9.92
CA VAL A 148 -8.02 -4.50 8.77
C VAL A 148 -7.36 -5.51 7.84
N ILE A 149 -6.05 -5.38 7.59
CA ILE A 149 -5.31 -6.35 6.78
C ILE A 149 -5.34 -7.74 7.43
N GLU A 150 -5.12 -7.83 8.74
CA GLU A 150 -5.23 -9.11 9.46
C GLU A 150 -6.61 -9.75 9.32
N GLN A 151 -7.68 -8.96 9.43
CA GLN A 151 -9.06 -9.45 9.26
C GLN A 151 -9.29 -9.98 7.84
N ILE A 152 -8.82 -9.24 6.81
CA ILE A 152 -8.92 -9.68 5.41
C ILE A 152 -8.15 -10.98 5.21
N VAL A 153 -6.91 -11.07 5.68
CA VAL A 153 -6.08 -12.26 5.57
C VAL A 153 -6.76 -13.47 6.22
N LYS A 154 -7.24 -13.33 7.45
CA LYS A 154 -7.93 -14.40 8.18
C LYS A 154 -9.24 -14.84 7.50
N ARG A 155 -9.96 -13.90 6.87
CA ARG A 155 -11.22 -14.19 6.17
C ARG A 155 -11.02 -14.99 4.88
N HIS A 156 -9.87 -14.84 4.25
CA HIS A 156 -9.57 -15.35 2.90
C HIS A 156 -8.47 -16.40 2.87
N LEU A 157 -8.43 -17.27 3.90
CA LEU A 157 -7.45 -18.37 3.95
C LEU A 157 -7.57 -19.26 2.72
N GLY A 158 -6.46 -19.49 2.03
CA GLY A 158 -6.41 -20.26 0.79
C GLY A 158 -6.85 -19.49 -0.46
N GLU A 159 -7.27 -18.25 -0.33
CA GLU A 159 -7.80 -17.44 -1.42
C GLU A 159 -6.82 -16.34 -1.86
N ARG A 160 -7.18 -15.66 -2.94
CA ARG A 160 -6.49 -14.51 -3.50
C ARG A 160 -7.38 -13.28 -3.43
N VAL A 161 -6.88 -12.18 -2.88
CA VAL A 161 -7.65 -10.94 -2.74
C VAL A 161 -6.87 -9.76 -3.28
N ALA A 162 -7.57 -8.78 -3.82
CA ALA A 162 -6.99 -7.51 -4.24
C ALA A 162 -7.38 -6.39 -3.26
N ILE A 163 -6.44 -5.51 -2.96
CA ILE A 163 -6.68 -4.29 -2.17
C ILE A 163 -6.18 -3.09 -2.98
N VAL A 164 -7.06 -2.14 -3.22
CA VAL A 164 -6.70 -0.85 -3.82
C VAL A 164 -6.61 0.20 -2.73
N ALA A 165 -5.41 0.71 -2.53
CA ALA A 165 -5.12 1.70 -1.51
C ALA A 165 -4.16 2.78 -2.04
N HIS A 166 -3.26 3.27 -1.21
CA HIS A 166 -2.45 4.46 -1.44
C HIS A 166 -0.97 4.19 -1.18
N GLY A 167 -0.11 5.13 -1.55
CA GLY A 167 1.34 4.98 -1.42
C GLY A 167 1.80 4.77 0.03
N GLY A 168 1.30 5.58 0.96
CA GLY A 168 1.61 5.46 2.39
C GLY A 168 1.08 4.18 3.02
N VAL A 169 -0.19 3.84 2.72
CA VAL A 169 -0.83 2.61 3.20
C VAL A 169 -0.08 1.37 2.72
N ASN A 170 0.26 1.31 1.43
CA ASN A 170 0.98 0.17 0.87
C ASN A 170 2.36 0.00 1.51
N ARG A 171 3.07 1.11 1.76
CA ARG A 171 4.36 1.09 2.45
C ARG A 171 4.25 0.57 3.88
N VAL A 172 3.22 0.97 4.62
CA VAL A 172 2.97 0.44 5.98
C VAL A 172 2.76 -1.06 5.96
N ILE A 173 1.92 -1.57 5.05
CA ILE A 173 1.65 -3.00 4.91
C ILE A 173 2.92 -3.75 4.50
N LEU A 174 3.71 -3.21 3.56
CA LEU A 174 4.98 -3.80 3.13
C LEU A 174 6.03 -3.78 4.24
N CYS A 175 6.17 -2.69 5.00
CA CYS A 175 7.07 -2.64 6.15
C CYS A 175 6.69 -3.70 7.18
N HIS A 176 5.41 -3.85 7.50
CA HIS A 176 4.95 -4.88 8.41
C HIS A 176 5.28 -6.29 7.91
N ALA A 177 4.98 -6.58 6.64
CA ALA A 177 5.26 -7.88 6.02
C ALA A 177 6.77 -8.22 5.95
N LEU A 178 7.63 -7.20 5.83
CA LEU A 178 9.08 -7.35 5.76
C LEU A 178 9.79 -7.26 7.12
N GLY A 179 9.06 -7.00 8.22
CA GLY A 179 9.65 -6.75 9.54
C GLY A 179 10.49 -5.48 9.60
N LEU A 180 10.20 -4.49 8.75
CA LEU A 180 10.93 -3.22 8.68
C LEU A 180 10.31 -2.17 9.59
N ASP A 181 11.14 -1.40 10.27
CA ASP A 181 10.68 -0.22 11.00
C ASP A 181 10.12 0.83 10.03
N LEU A 182 9.02 1.51 10.41
CA LEU A 182 8.33 2.51 9.60
C LEU A 182 9.22 3.70 9.21
N ARG A 183 10.30 3.98 9.94
CA ARG A 183 11.30 4.99 9.54
C ARG A 183 11.92 4.72 8.16
N TYR A 184 11.85 3.49 7.69
CA TYR A 184 12.42 3.06 6.40
C TYR A 184 11.38 2.97 5.27
N MET A 185 10.11 3.30 5.55
CA MET A 185 9.01 3.12 4.59
C MET A 185 9.23 3.85 3.26
N GLU A 186 9.87 5.02 3.28
CA GLU A 186 10.16 5.81 2.06
C GLU A 186 11.19 5.14 1.12
N ARG A 187 11.91 4.11 1.60
CA ARG A 187 12.79 3.29 0.75
C ARG A 187 12.03 2.34 -0.17
N LEU A 188 10.74 2.12 0.10
CA LEU A 188 9.87 1.29 -0.72
C LEU A 188 9.17 2.18 -1.76
N ALA A 189 9.62 2.12 -3.00
CA ALA A 189 8.95 2.83 -4.08
C ALA A 189 7.52 2.33 -4.25
N GLN A 190 6.59 3.26 -4.49
CA GLN A 190 5.19 2.96 -4.81
C GLN A 190 4.74 3.93 -5.90
N ARG A 191 4.83 3.53 -7.18
CA ARG A 191 4.32 4.32 -8.32
C ARG A 191 2.80 4.26 -8.36
N HIS A 192 2.15 5.12 -9.14
CA HIS A 192 0.73 4.94 -9.46
C HIS A 192 0.52 3.57 -10.09
N ALA A 193 -0.59 2.95 -9.82
CA ALA A 193 -0.91 1.57 -10.22
C ALA A 193 0.15 0.51 -9.87
N ALA A 194 1.09 0.80 -8.94
CA ALA A 194 2.05 -0.18 -8.48
C ALA A 194 1.34 -1.43 -7.94
N LEU A 195 1.75 -2.59 -8.42
CA LEU A 195 1.30 -3.89 -7.95
C LEU A 195 2.34 -4.47 -6.98
N ASN A 196 1.89 -4.86 -5.80
CA ASN A 196 2.69 -5.61 -4.85
C ASN A 196 1.98 -6.95 -4.57
N ILE A 197 2.75 -8.00 -4.30
CA ILE A 197 2.21 -9.33 -4.00
C ILE A 197 2.81 -9.82 -2.68
N ILE A 198 1.94 -10.12 -1.73
CA ILE A 198 2.30 -10.64 -0.41
C ILE A 198 1.53 -11.95 -0.20
N GLU A 199 2.22 -12.97 0.30
CA GLU A 199 1.60 -14.24 0.69
C GLU A 199 1.69 -14.37 2.21
N TYR A 200 0.55 -14.51 2.85
CA TYR A 200 0.42 -14.72 4.30
C TYR A 200 0.12 -16.19 4.56
N PHE A 201 0.88 -16.79 5.43
CA PHE A 201 0.71 -18.15 5.93
C PHE A 201 0.45 -18.10 7.43
N ASP A 202 0.15 -19.25 8.06
CA ASP A 202 -0.21 -19.27 9.49
C ASP A 202 0.87 -18.66 10.39
N GLU A 203 2.16 -18.93 10.12
CA GLU A 203 3.28 -18.46 10.95
C GLU A 203 4.33 -17.68 10.16
N ASP A 204 4.06 -17.35 8.88
CA ASP A 204 5.06 -16.73 8.01
C ASP A 204 4.42 -15.79 6.99
N VAL A 205 5.22 -14.89 6.44
CA VAL A 205 4.82 -13.97 5.39
C VAL A 205 5.92 -13.86 4.33
N SER A 206 5.53 -13.85 3.06
CA SER A 206 6.48 -13.74 1.94
C SER A 206 6.08 -12.63 0.98
N VAL A 207 6.96 -11.65 0.78
CA VAL A 207 6.76 -10.58 -0.22
C VAL A 207 7.33 -11.07 -1.56
N ARG A 208 6.47 -11.26 -2.56
CA ARG A 208 6.80 -11.81 -3.87
C ARG A 208 7.10 -10.75 -4.92
N LEU A 209 6.50 -9.58 -4.76
CA LEU A 209 6.66 -8.47 -5.70
C LEU A 209 6.50 -7.15 -4.95
N VAL A 210 7.32 -6.17 -5.30
CA VAL A 210 7.20 -4.78 -4.83
C VAL A 210 7.27 -3.86 -6.03
N ASN A 211 6.26 -2.98 -6.18
CA ASN A 211 6.23 -1.90 -7.17
C ASN A 211 6.40 -2.41 -8.63
N GLY A 212 5.76 -3.53 -8.96
CA GLY A 212 5.81 -4.18 -10.27
C GLY A 212 4.80 -3.64 -11.28
#